data_53027e5c44ef69bb5fdd6690dd903962
#
_entry.id   53027e5c44ef69bb5fdd6690dd903962
#
_cell.length_a   1.000
_cell.length_b   1.000
_cell.length_c   1.000
_cell.angle_alpha   90.00
_cell.angle_beta   90.00
_cell.angle_gamma   90.00
#
_symmetry.space_group_name_H-M   'P 1'
#
loop_
_entity.id
_entity.type
_entity.pdbx_description
1 polymer ?
#
loop_
_entity_poly.entity_id
_entity_poly.type
_entity_poly.pdbx_seq_one_letter_code
_entity_poly.pdbx_strand_id
1 'polypeptide(L)'
;EQVNWISASEWIMQYAAGGDDNFLEQQGDYDILLPSIDVSVDLTEDVVARVSWGKTMSRAPLGDLAGGRSLTGSPKPGSRTGSQGNTNLLPFESTNLDLSLEYYYAEGSYASVGYFKKDVDNFIQTTITQTTIEGLYDILNGPRYLQAVSDIESRGEQATTDAIFAQMISNGYGNANGVIEPNSDDPLMVWNISQPQNTDSKSVDGFEVAVQHLIGETGFGVGVNATFVDGDVEFDSESLDQQAPLTGLSDSANFQGFYEKDGLSVKITYAWRDSYLIGVGQAQGSADAPPQYAKAYGQWDMSVNYDVNENVTVFFDGINLNNATEEGYGRYEEQFLFANQYGPRYSIGARYTF
;
A
#
# COMPACT_ATOMS: atom_id res chain seq x y z
N GLU A 1 -22.52 -21.16 -15.57
CA GLU A 1 -22.46 -20.97 -14.10
C GLU A 1 -23.80 -20.47 -13.60
N GLN A 2 -24.23 -20.91 -12.44
CA GLN A 2 -25.44 -20.42 -11.77
C GLN A 2 -25.29 -20.43 -10.25
N VAL A 3 -26.02 -19.56 -9.57
CA VAL A 3 -26.05 -19.49 -8.11
C VAL A 3 -27.39 -20.00 -7.61
N ASN A 4 -27.38 -21.10 -6.92
CA ASN A 4 -28.55 -21.76 -6.38
C ASN A 4 -28.78 -21.40 -4.92
N TRP A 5 -30.04 -21.17 -4.53
CA TRP A 5 -30.45 -20.97 -3.16
C TRP A 5 -30.91 -22.28 -2.56
N ILE A 6 -30.09 -22.87 -1.69
CA ILE A 6 -30.30 -24.26 -1.19
C ILE A 6 -30.97 -24.31 0.18
N SER A 7 -30.87 -23.27 0.99
CA SER A 7 -31.60 -23.08 2.23
C SER A 7 -31.71 -21.61 2.58
N ALA A 8 -32.48 -21.24 3.58
CA ALA A 8 -32.62 -19.83 4.01
C ALA A 8 -31.29 -19.12 4.26
N SER A 9 -30.23 -19.81 4.64
CA SER A 9 -28.92 -19.27 4.98
C SER A 9 -27.81 -19.65 4.00
N GLU A 10 -28.07 -20.55 3.03
CA GLU A 10 -27.04 -21.16 2.20
C GLU A 10 -27.28 -20.95 0.71
N TRP A 11 -26.22 -20.57 0.04
CA TRP A 11 -26.11 -20.33 -1.38
C TRP A 11 -24.92 -21.09 -1.94
N ILE A 12 -25.06 -21.70 -3.09
CA ILE A 12 -23.97 -22.42 -3.75
C ILE A 12 -23.82 -21.98 -5.20
N MET A 13 -22.57 -21.74 -5.62
CA MET A 13 -22.25 -21.57 -7.02
C MET A 13 -22.03 -22.92 -7.67
N GLN A 14 -22.79 -23.19 -8.71
CA GLN A 14 -22.65 -24.38 -9.54
C GLN A 14 -21.96 -24.00 -10.84
N TYR A 15 -20.81 -24.59 -11.07
CA TYR A 15 -20.07 -24.43 -12.31
C TYR A 15 -20.66 -25.33 -13.37
N ALA A 16 -20.83 -24.83 -14.59
CA ALA A 16 -21.25 -25.65 -15.73
C ALA A 16 -20.15 -26.66 -16.05
N ALA A 17 -20.48 -27.94 -16.07
CA ALA A 17 -19.54 -28.96 -16.53
C ALA A 17 -19.34 -28.82 -18.04
N GLY A 18 -18.11 -28.53 -18.48
CA GLY A 18 -17.71 -28.49 -19.91
C GLY A 18 -18.03 -27.18 -20.62
N GLY A 19 -18.03 -26.04 -19.91
CA GLY A 19 -17.99 -24.73 -20.59
C GLY A 19 -16.73 -24.63 -21.44
N ASP A 20 -16.86 -24.13 -22.67
CA ASP A 20 -15.69 -23.77 -23.48
C ASP A 20 -14.92 -22.70 -22.70
N ASP A 21 -13.70 -23.05 -22.26
CA ASP A 21 -12.74 -22.13 -21.68
C ASP A 21 -12.22 -21.20 -22.80
N ASN A 22 -13.05 -20.27 -23.23
CA ASN A 22 -12.66 -19.26 -24.18
C ASN A 22 -11.85 -18.20 -23.46
N PHE A 23 -10.53 -18.38 -23.46
CA PHE A 23 -9.60 -17.33 -23.08
C PHE A 23 -9.66 -16.22 -24.12
N LEU A 24 -10.29 -15.11 -23.79
CA LEU A 24 -10.25 -13.92 -24.62
C LEU A 24 -8.88 -13.27 -24.44
N GLU A 25 -8.15 -13.13 -25.55
CA GLU A 25 -6.92 -12.37 -25.56
C GLU A 25 -7.22 -10.90 -25.29
N GLN A 26 -6.59 -10.35 -24.28
CA GLN A 26 -6.65 -8.93 -23.94
C GLN A 26 -5.27 -8.32 -24.16
N GLN A 27 -5.23 -7.21 -24.88
CA GLN A 27 -4.00 -6.50 -25.20
C GLN A 27 -4.09 -5.06 -24.72
N GLY A 28 -2.97 -4.52 -24.27
CA GLY A 28 -2.78 -3.10 -23.95
C GLY A 28 -1.40 -2.67 -24.42
N ASP A 29 -1.29 -1.46 -24.92
CA ASP A 29 -0.03 -0.86 -25.38
C ASP A 29 0.06 0.59 -24.95
N TYR A 30 1.28 1.11 -24.87
CA TYR A 30 1.55 2.51 -24.59
C TYR A 30 2.93 2.93 -25.12
N ASP A 31 3.05 4.19 -25.49
CA ASP A 31 4.30 4.83 -25.86
C ASP A 31 4.61 5.98 -24.89
N ILE A 32 5.85 6.04 -24.37
CA ILE A 32 6.25 7.05 -23.39
C ILE A 32 7.59 7.66 -23.78
N LEU A 33 7.67 8.99 -23.67
CA LEU A 33 8.91 9.75 -23.83
C LEU A 33 9.41 10.24 -22.46
N LEU A 34 10.67 9.90 -22.11
CA LEU A 34 11.29 10.18 -20.82
C LEU A 34 12.50 11.13 -20.96
N PRO A 35 12.27 12.43 -21.23
CA PRO A 35 13.36 13.40 -21.30
C PRO A 35 13.93 13.69 -19.91
N SER A 36 15.23 14.01 -19.85
CA SER A 36 15.88 14.54 -18.64
C SER A 36 16.92 15.59 -18.98
N ILE A 37 17.17 16.48 -18.04
CA ILE A 37 18.22 17.48 -18.09
C ILE A 37 18.78 17.68 -16.68
N ASP A 38 20.10 17.63 -16.57
CA ASP A 38 20.84 17.83 -15.32
C ASP A 38 21.88 18.92 -15.55
N VAL A 39 21.90 19.92 -14.67
CA VAL A 39 22.84 21.04 -14.70
C VAL A 39 23.52 21.16 -13.35
N SER A 40 24.84 21.21 -13.36
CA SER A 40 25.66 21.48 -12.17
C SER A 40 26.52 22.69 -12.43
N VAL A 41 26.54 23.61 -11.48
CA VAL A 41 27.31 24.88 -11.59
C VAL A 41 28.11 25.09 -10.30
N ASP A 42 29.41 25.23 -10.45
CA ASP A 42 30.30 25.64 -9.37
C ASP A 42 30.16 27.16 -9.22
N LEU A 43 29.44 27.63 -8.21
CA LEU A 43 29.25 29.07 -7.94
C LEU A 43 30.51 29.68 -7.35
N THR A 44 31.25 28.94 -6.56
CA THR A 44 32.60 29.21 -6.04
C THR A 44 33.39 27.91 -5.99
N GLU A 45 34.64 27.94 -5.51
CA GLU A 45 35.45 26.73 -5.29
C GLU A 45 34.80 25.76 -4.27
N ASP A 46 33.98 26.27 -3.37
CA ASP A 46 33.39 25.55 -2.27
C ASP A 46 31.86 25.38 -2.38
N VAL A 47 31.18 26.05 -3.34
CA VAL A 47 29.72 26.05 -3.44
C VAL A 47 29.27 25.54 -4.79
N VAL A 48 28.45 24.48 -4.77
CA VAL A 48 27.89 23.86 -5.97
C VAL A 48 26.37 23.98 -5.94
N ALA A 49 25.78 24.46 -7.04
CA ALA A 49 24.33 24.41 -7.25
C ALA A 49 23.99 23.38 -8.32
N ARG A 50 22.92 22.59 -8.07
CA ARG A 50 22.43 21.61 -9.04
C ARG A 50 20.95 21.80 -9.30
N VAL A 51 20.57 21.58 -10.54
CA VAL A 51 19.18 21.54 -11.00
C VAL A 51 19.02 20.29 -11.85
N SER A 52 18.07 19.46 -11.50
CA SER A 52 17.70 18.29 -12.27
C SER A 52 16.20 18.36 -12.58
N TRP A 53 15.85 18.12 -13.82
CA TRP A 53 14.47 17.95 -14.24
C TRP A 53 14.39 16.76 -15.18
N GLY A 54 13.36 15.92 -14.98
CA GLY A 54 13.19 14.78 -15.87
C GLY A 54 11.89 14.03 -15.64
N LYS A 55 11.54 13.22 -16.64
CA LYS A 55 10.45 12.28 -16.55
C LYS A 55 10.97 10.87 -16.31
N THR A 56 10.33 10.16 -15.41
CA THR A 56 10.58 8.75 -15.14
C THR A 56 9.27 7.96 -15.21
N MET A 57 9.36 6.64 -15.36
CA MET A 57 8.18 5.78 -15.37
C MET A 57 8.40 4.52 -14.53
N SER A 58 7.32 4.00 -14.00
CA SER A 58 7.28 2.66 -13.40
C SER A 58 6.08 1.89 -13.95
N ARG A 59 6.33 0.67 -14.41
CA ARG A 59 5.26 -0.19 -14.96
C ARG A 59 4.35 -0.68 -13.84
N ALA A 60 3.08 -0.89 -14.20
CA ALA A 60 2.15 -1.62 -13.34
C ALA A 60 2.71 -2.99 -12.95
N PRO A 61 2.46 -3.48 -11.72
CA PRO A 61 2.75 -4.86 -11.36
C PRO A 61 2.11 -5.84 -12.35
N LEU A 62 2.83 -6.88 -12.76
CA LEU A 62 2.33 -7.84 -13.75
C LEU A 62 1.01 -8.52 -13.33
N GLY A 63 0.81 -8.71 -12.02
CA GLY A 63 -0.45 -9.25 -11.48
C GLY A 63 -1.65 -8.34 -11.77
N ASP A 64 -1.44 -7.04 -11.76
CA ASP A 64 -2.48 -6.04 -12.01
C ASP A 64 -2.89 -5.97 -13.48
N LEU A 65 -2.00 -6.41 -14.38
CA LEU A 65 -2.26 -6.50 -15.83
C LEU A 65 -2.95 -7.81 -16.24
N ALA A 66 -3.15 -8.76 -15.32
CA ALA A 66 -3.78 -10.05 -15.66
C ALA A 66 -5.26 -9.84 -16.01
N GLY A 67 -5.66 -10.16 -17.25
CA GLY A 67 -7.01 -9.93 -17.75
C GLY A 67 -8.09 -10.84 -17.15
N GLY A 68 -7.72 -11.86 -16.36
CA GLY A 68 -8.64 -12.82 -15.76
C GLY A 68 -9.48 -12.22 -14.64
N ARG A 69 -10.74 -12.68 -14.51
CA ARG A 69 -11.62 -12.37 -13.38
C ARG A 69 -11.72 -13.57 -12.45
N SER A 70 -11.63 -13.34 -11.16
CA SER A 70 -11.82 -14.35 -10.12
C SER A 70 -12.93 -13.92 -9.18
N LEU A 71 -13.92 -14.78 -8.94
CA LEU A 71 -14.97 -14.59 -7.95
C LEU A 71 -14.58 -15.34 -6.69
N THR A 72 -14.11 -14.63 -5.69
CA THR A 72 -13.53 -15.21 -4.47
C THR A 72 -14.50 -15.20 -3.29
N GLY A 73 -15.52 -14.34 -3.36
CA GLY A 73 -16.53 -14.23 -2.31
C GLY A 73 -17.59 -15.33 -2.36
N SER A 74 -18.31 -15.50 -1.27
CA SER A 74 -19.51 -16.35 -1.24
C SER A 74 -20.59 -15.77 -2.16
N PRO A 75 -21.35 -16.58 -2.90
CA PRO A 75 -22.49 -16.11 -3.67
C PRO A 75 -23.64 -15.58 -2.81
N LYS A 76 -23.53 -15.68 -1.49
CA LYS A 76 -24.49 -15.16 -0.53
C LYS A 76 -24.60 -13.62 -0.65
N PRO A 77 -25.82 -13.06 -0.54
CA PRO A 77 -26.01 -11.61 -0.50
C PRO A 77 -25.12 -10.92 0.55
N GLY A 78 -24.51 -9.80 0.17
CA GLY A 78 -23.58 -9.07 1.04
C GLY A 78 -22.14 -9.61 1.06
N SER A 79 -21.87 -10.76 0.44
CA SER A 79 -20.53 -11.38 0.41
C SER A 79 -20.00 -11.60 -1.01
N ARG A 80 -20.66 -11.05 -2.02
CA ARG A 80 -20.33 -11.23 -3.44
C ARG A 80 -19.16 -10.34 -3.84
N THR A 81 -17.97 -10.88 -3.77
CA THR A 81 -16.73 -10.17 -4.08
C THR A 81 -15.90 -10.94 -5.10
N GLY A 82 -15.11 -10.20 -5.84
CA GLY A 82 -14.17 -10.76 -6.81
C GLY A 82 -13.05 -9.79 -7.10
N SER A 83 -12.11 -10.23 -7.92
CA SER A 83 -11.00 -9.43 -8.40
C SER A 83 -10.80 -9.61 -9.90
N GLN A 84 -10.31 -8.59 -10.56
CA GLN A 84 -9.96 -8.61 -11.96
C GLN A 84 -8.76 -7.68 -12.18
N GLY A 85 -7.77 -8.10 -12.96
CA GLY A 85 -6.72 -7.19 -13.41
C GLY A 85 -7.20 -6.28 -14.54
N ASN A 86 -6.32 -5.40 -15.00
CA ASN A 86 -6.62 -4.42 -16.04
C ASN A 86 -5.45 -4.31 -17.04
N THR A 87 -5.60 -4.89 -18.20
CA THR A 87 -4.57 -4.88 -19.26
C THR A 87 -4.34 -3.51 -19.87
N ASN A 88 -5.25 -2.56 -19.66
CA ASN A 88 -5.17 -1.19 -20.17
C ASN A 88 -4.53 -0.20 -19.20
N LEU A 89 -3.92 -0.69 -18.10
CA LEU A 89 -3.21 0.19 -17.17
C LEU A 89 -2.06 0.90 -17.86
N LEU A 90 -2.07 2.22 -17.75
CA LEU A 90 -0.92 3.04 -18.09
C LEU A 90 0.10 2.95 -16.93
N PRO A 91 1.40 2.99 -17.23
CA PRO A 91 2.41 3.06 -16.18
C PRO A 91 2.33 4.38 -15.41
N PHE A 92 2.84 4.37 -14.18
CA PHE A 92 3.09 5.61 -13.47
C PHE A 92 4.10 6.45 -14.28
N GLU A 93 3.79 7.69 -14.53
CA GLU A 93 4.74 8.68 -15.02
C GLU A 93 5.02 9.69 -13.92
N SER A 94 6.28 9.99 -13.65
CA SER A 94 6.67 11.02 -12.69
C SER A 94 7.45 12.12 -13.39
N THR A 95 6.97 13.35 -13.25
CA THR A 95 7.74 14.55 -13.59
C THR A 95 8.45 15.00 -12.32
N ASN A 96 9.78 14.99 -12.36
CA ASN A 96 10.62 15.26 -11.20
C ASN A 96 11.36 16.59 -11.39
N LEU A 97 11.45 17.37 -10.34
CA LEU A 97 12.30 18.56 -10.21
C LEU A 97 13.10 18.45 -8.93
N ASP A 98 14.42 18.55 -9.04
CA ASP A 98 15.33 18.55 -7.90
C ASP A 98 16.24 19.79 -8.00
N LEU A 99 16.34 20.52 -6.90
CA LEU A 99 17.20 21.69 -6.74
C LEU A 99 18.08 21.44 -5.53
N SER A 100 19.40 21.64 -5.62
CA SER A 100 20.27 21.55 -4.45
C SER A 100 21.34 22.64 -4.44
N LEU A 101 21.73 22.99 -3.23
CA LEU A 101 22.88 23.83 -2.93
C LEU A 101 23.76 23.12 -1.91
N GLU A 102 25.02 22.96 -2.25
CA GLU A 102 26.02 22.23 -1.47
C GLU A 102 27.18 23.18 -1.13
N TYR A 103 27.62 23.20 0.11
CA TYR A 103 28.74 23.99 0.60
C TYR A 103 29.78 23.12 1.26
N TYR A 104 30.94 22.97 0.65
CA TYR A 104 32.10 22.19 1.07
C TYR A 104 33.10 23.09 1.76
N TYR A 105 32.90 23.37 3.04
CA TYR A 105 33.65 24.42 3.77
C TYR A 105 34.97 23.95 4.40
N ALA A 106 35.21 22.63 4.46
CA ALA A 106 36.49 22.04 4.91
C ALA A 106 36.61 20.60 4.39
N GLU A 107 37.80 20.01 4.48
CA GLU A 107 38.02 18.62 4.11
C GLU A 107 37.08 17.68 4.88
N GLY A 108 36.33 16.85 4.15
CA GLY A 108 35.34 15.93 4.71
C GLY A 108 34.14 16.58 5.41
N SER A 109 34.00 17.92 5.32
CA SER A 109 32.92 18.69 5.97
C SER A 109 32.10 19.45 4.93
N TYR A 110 30.77 19.25 4.97
CA TYR A 110 29.84 19.89 4.05
C TYR A 110 28.48 20.16 4.71
N ALA A 111 27.74 21.07 4.13
CA ALA A 111 26.32 21.29 4.39
C ALA A 111 25.58 21.35 3.05
N SER A 112 24.41 20.79 2.98
CA SER A 112 23.55 20.84 1.80
C SER A 112 22.10 21.07 2.16
N VAL A 113 21.38 21.72 1.24
CA VAL A 113 19.93 21.83 1.24
C VAL A 113 19.44 21.52 -0.16
N GLY A 114 18.42 20.68 -0.23
CA GLY A 114 17.73 20.32 -1.46
C GLY A 114 16.23 20.59 -1.35
N TYR A 115 15.61 20.91 -2.47
CA TYR A 115 14.17 20.88 -2.66
C TYR A 115 13.87 19.89 -3.77
N PHE A 116 12.90 19.02 -3.57
CA PHE A 116 12.40 18.12 -4.58
C PHE A 116 10.90 18.26 -4.77
N LYS A 117 10.45 18.03 -6.00
CA LYS A 117 9.03 17.88 -6.34
C LYS A 117 8.83 16.74 -7.32
N LYS A 118 7.81 15.93 -7.09
CA LYS A 118 7.43 14.81 -7.94
C LYS A 118 5.92 14.86 -8.18
N ASP A 119 5.55 15.11 -9.43
CA ASP A 119 4.16 15.02 -9.87
C ASP A 119 3.99 13.67 -10.59
N VAL A 120 3.19 12.78 -10.02
CA VAL A 120 2.99 11.42 -10.51
C VAL A 120 1.63 11.31 -11.17
N ASP A 121 1.64 11.10 -12.49
CA ASP A 121 0.45 10.85 -13.29
C ASP A 121 0.15 9.34 -13.38
N ASN A 122 -1.09 9.01 -13.72
CA ASN A 122 -1.57 7.63 -13.86
C ASN A 122 -1.40 6.81 -12.58
N PHE A 123 -1.60 7.42 -11.42
CA PHE A 123 -1.46 6.70 -10.15
C PHE A 123 -2.37 5.47 -10.15
N ILE A 124 -1.79 4.28 -9.93
CA ILE A 124 -2.55 3.03 -9.98
C ILE A 124 -3.06 2.73 -8.58
N GLN A 125 -4.36 2.54 -8.49
CA GLN A 125 -5.04 2.22 -7.27
C GLN A 125 -6.10 1.15 -7.50
N THR A 126 -6.26 0.28 -6.52
CA THR A 126 -7.33 -0.70 -6.55
C THR A 126 -8.64 -0.04 -6.17
N THR A 127 -9.61 -0.06 -7.07
CA THR A 127 -10.98 0.42 -6.85
C THR A 127 -11.94 -0.75 -6.80
N ILE A 128 -13.05 -0.58 -6.07
CA ILE A 128 -14.13 -1.56 -6.02
C ILE A 128 -15.29 -1.01 -6.84
N THR A 129 -15.67 -1.77 -7.87
CA THR A 129 -16.78 -1.40 -8.74
C THR A 129 -17.86 -2.46 -8.66
N GLN A 130 -19.11 -2.00 -8.54
CA GLN A 130 -20.26 -2.87 -8.65
C GLN A 130 -20.50 -3.19 -10.13
N THR A 131 -20.49 -4.47 -10.47
CA THR A 131 -20.70 -4.92 -11.82
C THR A 131 -21.58 -6.17 -11.84
N THR A 132 -22.27 -6.37 -12.95
CA THR A 132 -23.02 -7.60 -13.22
C THR A 132 -22.18 -8.55 -14.06
N ILE A 133 -22.43 -9.83 -13.93
CA ILE A 133 -21.77 -10.88 -14.72
C ILE A 133 -22.86 -11.53 -15.58
N GLU A 134 -22.62 -11.51 -16.88
CA GLU A 134 -23.56 -12.10 -17.83
C GLU A 134 -23.76 -13.60 -17.54
N GLY A 135 -25.02 -14.03 -17.54
CA GLY A 135 -25.38 -15.41 -17.22
C GLY A 135 -25.52 -15.73 -15.73
N LEU A 136 -25.07 -14.87 -14.82
CA LEU A 136 -25.33 -15.03 -13.38
C LEU A 136 -26.56 -14.23 -12.96
N TYR A 137 -27.65 -14.93 -12.70
CA TYR A 137 -28.93 -14.36 -12.29
C TYR A 137 -29.11 -14.44 -10.77
N ASP A 138 -29.75 -13.40 -10.21
CA ASP A 138 -30.04 -13.28 -8.79
C ASP A 138 -31.51 -13.57 -8.50
N ILE A 139 -31.77 -14.66 -7.80
CA ILE A 139 -33.10 -15.03 -7.35
C ILE A 139 -33.72 -13.92 -6.50
N LEU A 140 -32.91 -13.21 -5.73
CA LEU A 140 -33.36 -12.09 -4.92
C LEU A 140 -33.83 -10.92 -5.83
N ASN A 141 -34.96 -10.35 -5.46
CA ASN A 141 -35.59 -9.28 -6.22
C ASN A 141 -36.10 -9.69 -7.62
N GLY A 142 -36.01 -10.97 -7.97
CA GLY A 142 -36.68 -11.49 -9.16
C GLY A 142 -38.18 -11.59 -8.97
N PRO A 143 -38.97 -11.75 -10.07
CA PRO A 143 -40.44 -11.77 -10.01
C PRO A 143 -41.00 -12.83 -9.04
N ARG A 144 -40.40 -14.03 -9.00
CA ARG A 144 -40.79 -15.13 -8.12
C ARG A 144 -40.54 -14.82 -6.64
N TYR A 145 -39.43 -14.16 -6.35
CA TYR A 145 -39.08 -13.71 -5.00
C TYR A 145 -40.04 -12.63 -4.51
N LEU A 146 -40.32 -11.63 -5.34
CA LEU A 146 -41.24 -10.55 -5.04
C LEU A 146 -42.67 -11.06 -4.84
N GLN A 147 -43.10 -12.05 -5.62
CA GLN A 147 -44.39 -12.72 -5.42
C GLN A 147 -44.47 -13.39 -4.04
N ALA A 148 -43.41 -14.13 -3.66
CA ALA A 148 -43.36 -14.79 -2.34
C ALA A 148 -43.40 -13.76 -1.18
N VAL A 149 -42.70 -12.64 -1.31
CA VAL A 149 -42.81 -11.53 -0.35
C VAL A 149 -44.25 -11.00 -0.24
N SER A 150 -44.87 -10.70 -1.37
CA SER A 150 -46.24 -10.22 -1.42
C SER A 150 -47.25 -11.19 -0.81
N ASP A 151 -47.07 -12.51 -1.05
CA ASP A 151 -47.94 -13.54 -0.49
C ASP A 151 -47.86 -13.59 1.03
N ILE A 152 -46.65 -13.40 1.60
CA ILE A 152 -46.42 -13.37 3.05
C ILE A 152 -47.04 -12.13 3.67
N GLU A 153 -46.73 -10.95 3.09
CA GLU A 153 -47.19 -9.66 3.60
C GLU A 153 -48.72 -9.54 3.52
N SER A 154 -49.35 -10.14 2.52
CA SER A 154 -50.81 -10.14 2.38
C SER A 154 -51.53 -10.87 3.53
N ARG A 155 -50.82 -11.79 4.24
CA ARG A 155 -51.26 -12.45 5.43
C ARG A 155 -50.96 -11.70 6.73
N GLY A 156 -50.32 -10.55 6.64
CA GLY A 156 -49.87 -9.74 7.78
C GLY A 156 -48.63 -10.33 8.48
N GLU A 157 -47.90 -11.20 7.80
CA GLU A 157 -46.68 -11.85 8.31
C GLU A 157 -45.42 -11.06 7.88
N GLN A 158 -44.32 -11.20 8.62
CA GLN A 158 -43.06 -10.59 8.26
C GLN A 158 -42.34 -11.44 7.21
N ALA A 159 -41.93 -10.83 6.11
CA ALA A 159 -41.15 -11.47 5.06
C ALA A 159 -39.70 -11.64 5.45
N THR A 160 -39.41 -12.58 6.39
CA THR A 160 -38.04 -12.97 6.73
C THR A 160 -37.47 -13.86 5.64
N THR A 161 -36.14 -14.00 5.58
CA THR A 161 -35.47 -14.87 4.59
C THR A 161 -35.97 -16.32 4.67
N ASP A 162 -36.18 -16.84 5.89
CA ASP A 162 -36.75 -18.21 6.11
C ASP A 162 -38.16 -18.32 5.56
N ALA A 163 -39.04 -17.32 5.85
CA ALA A 163 -40.42 -17.31 5.39
C ALA A 163 -40.48 -17.21 3.86
N ILE A 164 -39.66 -16.37 3.26
CA ILE A 164 -39.61 -16.18 1.79
C ILE A 164 -39.13 -17.47 1.11
N PHE A 165 -38.04 -18.10 1.61
CA PHE A 165 -37.57 -19.38 1.08
C PHE A 165 -38.66 -20.47 1.15
N ALA A 166 -39.31 -20.64 2.30
CA ALA A 166 -40.41 -21.60 2.48
C ALA A 166 -41.59 -21.30 1.56
N GLN A 167 -41.96 -20.00 1.39
CA GLN A 167 -43.03 -19.59 0.50
C GLN A 167 -42.69 -19.86 -0.97
N MET A 168 -41.45 -19.60 -1.40
CA MET A 168 -41.02 -19.94 -2.77
C MET A 168 -41.08 -21.45 -3.05
N ILE A 169 -40.67 -22.27 -2.09
CA ILE A 169 -40.84 -23.73 -2.20
C ILE A 169 -42.32 -24.11 -2.28
N SER A 170 -43.18 -23.52 -1.43
CA SER A 170 -44.65 -23.74 -1.43
C SER A 170 -45.31 -23.33 -2.75
N ASN A 171 -44.80 -22.27 -3.38
CA ASN A 171 -45.25 -21.81 -4.71
C ASN A 171 -44.74 -22.71 -5.86
N GLY A 172 -43.98 -23.77 -5.57
CA GLY A 172 -43.48 -24.71 -6.57
C GLY A 172 -42.25 -24.24 -7.33
N TYR A 173 -41.51 -23.25 -6.82
CA TYR A 173 -40.28 -22.74 -7.45
C TYR A 173 -39.02 -23.55 -7.10
N GLY A 174 -39.10 -24.49 -6.17
CA GLY A 174 -38.02 -25.41 -5.88
C GLY A 174 -37.99 -26.64 -6.80
N ASN A 175 -36.80 -27.12 -7.09
CA ASN A 175 -36.64 -28.41 -7.79
C ASN A 175 -36.96 -29.60 -6.86
N ALA A 176 -36.81 -30.84 -7.35
CA ALA A 176 -37.12 -32.07 -6.59
C ALA A 176 -36.31 -32.24 -5.29
N ASN A 177 -35.19 -31.49 -5.15
CA ASN A 177 -34.34 -31.49 -3.96
C ASN A 177 -34.63 -30.29 -3.05
N GLY A 178 -35.64 -29.48 -3.33
CA GLY A 178 -35.97 -28.27 -2.58
C GLY A 178 -35.02 -27.10 -2.82
N VAL A 179 -34.28 -27.14 -3.90
CA VAL A 179 -33.33 -26.06 -4.29
C VAL A 179 -34.03 -25.10 -5.24
N ILE A 180 -33.88 -23.80 -5.01
CA ILE A 180 -34.36 -22.74 -5.90
C ILE A 180 -33.25 -22.39 -6.86
N GLU A 181 -33.50 -22.59 -8.16
CA GLU A 181 -32.58 -22.28 -9.23
C GLU A 181 -32.95 -20.92 -9.87
N PRO A 182 -31.94 -20.10 -10.27
CA PRO A 182 -32.21 -18.85 -10.98
C PRO A 182 -32.75 -19.14 -12.39
N ASN A 183 -33.41 -18.15 -12.98
CA ASN A 183 -33.85 -18.19 -14.35
C ASN A 183 -33.63 -16.84 -15.05
N SER A 184 -33.90 -16.77 -16.35
CA SER A 184 -33.71 -15.58 -17.16
C SER A 184 -34.62 -14.40 -16.83
N ASP A 185 -35.67 -14.60 -16.03
CA ASP A 185 -36.57 -13.53 -15.58
C ASP A 185 -36.04 -12.85 -14.32
N ASP A 186 -35.08 -13.49 -13.65
CA ASP A 186 -34.40 -12.92 -12.47
C ASP A 186 -33.39 -11.85 -12.92
N PRO A 187 -33.13 -10.79 -12.13
CA PRO A 187 -32.14 -9.77 -12.46
C PRO A 187 -30.73 -10.34 -12.48
N LEU A 188 -29.81 -9.71 -13.21
CA LEU A 188 -28.41 -10.07 -13.15
C LEU A 188 -27.82 -9.82 -11.75
N MET A 189 -27.01 -10.76 -11.28
CA MET A 189 -26.36 -10.68 -9.97
C MET A 189 -25.27 -9.61 -9.95
N VAL A 190 -25.31 -8.74 -8.95
CA VAL A 190 -24.32 -7.68 -8.75
C VAL A 190 -23.19 -8.19 -7.84
N TRP A 191 -21.95 -7.98 -8.27
CA TRP A 191 -20.73 -8.32 -7.57
C TRP A 191 -19.88 -7.06 -7.34
N ASN A 192 -19.19 -7.03 -6.20
CA ASN A 192 -18.16 -6.04 -5.90
C ASN A 192 -16.83 -6.54 -6.45
N ILE A 193 -16.40 -6.00 -7.58
CA ILE A 193 -15.15 -6.39 -8.23
C ILE A 193 -14.07 -5.39 -7.91
N SER A 194 -13.01 -5.87 -7.25
CA SER A 194 -11.78 -5.14 -7.00
C SER A 194 -10.92 -5.16 -8.26
N GLN A 195 -10.58 -3.98 -8.78
CA GLN A 195 -9.79 -3.83 -10.00
C GLN A 195 -8.81 -2.67 -9.90
N PRO A 196 -7.52 -2.86 -10.30
CA PRO A 196 -6.58 -1.75 -10.42
C PRO A 196 -6.99 -0.83 -11.57
N GLN A 197 -6.95 0.48 -11.32
CA GLN A 197 -7.28 1.53 -12.28
C GLN A 197 -6.30 2.69 -12.14
N ASN A 198 -6.04 3.39 -13.25
CA ASN A 198 -5.35 4.66 -13.17
C ASN A 198 -6.31 5.70 -12.58
N THR A 199 -5.83 6.41 -11.59
CA THR A 199 -6.54 7.47 -10.87
C THR A 199 -5.88 8.83 -11.09
N ASP A 200 -6.38 9.86 -10.42
CA ASP A 200 -5.87 11.21 -10.50
C ASP A 200 -4.38 11.29 -10.14
N SER A 201 -3.73 12.32 -10.69
CA SER A 201 -2.34 12.63 -10.39
C SER A 201 -2.14 12.89 -8.90
N LYS A 202 -0.96 12.53 -8.40
CA LYS A 202 -0.51 12.75 -7.02
C LYS A 202 0.76 13.56 -7.02
N SER A 203 0.88 14.48 -6.06
CA SER A 203 2.06 15.31 -5.89
C SER A 203 2.74 15.01 -4.56
N VAL A 204 4.07 15.04 -4.58
CA VAL A 204 4.92 14.97 -3.39
C VAL A 204 6.03 16.00 -3.55
N ASP A 205 6.25 16.82 -2.55
CA ASP A 205 7.39 17.72 -2.52
C ASP A 205 8.00 17.80 -1.11
N GLY A 206 9.19 18.37 -1.02
CA GLY A 206 9.84 18.45 0.27
C GLY A 206 11.23 19.07 0.22
N PHE A 207 11.83 19.08 1.40
CA PHE A 207 13.19 19.56 1.61
C PHE A 207 14.07 18.48 2.21
N GLU A 208 15.29 18.42 1.74
CA GLU A 208 16.34 17.58 2.29
C GLU A 208 17.45 18.48 2.83
N VAL A 209 17.92 18.20 4.02
CA VAL A 209 19.04 18.88 4.65
C VAL A 209 20.07 17.86 5.07
N ALA A 210 21.35 18.09 4.75
CA ALA A 210 22.43 17.27 5.27
C ALA A 210 23.61 18.13 5.72
N VAL A 211 24.21 17.74 6.84
CA VAL A 211 25.42 18.36 7.36
C VAL A 211 26.36 17.25 7.82
N GLN A 212 27.61 17.31 7.40
CA GLN A 212 28.69 16.52 7.97
C GLN A 212 29.83 17.44 8.39
N HIS A 213 30.39 17.21 9.57
CA HIS A 213 31.48 18.02 10.09
C HIS A 213 32.54 17.14 10.77
N LEU A 214 33.76 17.23 10.30
CA LEU A 214 34.94 16.65 10.94
C LEU A 214 35.56 17.66 11.91
N ILE A 215 35.81 17.23 13.13
CA ILE A 215 36.35 18.12 14.19
C ILE A 215 37.90 18.15 14.09
N GLY A 216 38.40 18.94 13.18
CA GLY A 216 39.82 19.05 12.91
C GLY A 216 40.47 17.67 12.62
N GLU A 217 41.66 17.43 13.13
CA GLU A 217 42.39 16.15 13.00
C GLU A 217 42.16 15.20 14.20
N THR A 218 41.10 15.43 14.98
CA THR A 218 40.84 14.66 16.20
C THR A 218 40.37 13.24 15.94
N GLY A 219 39.85 12.96 14.74
CA GLY A 219 39.19 11.72 14.38
C GLY A 219 37.69 11.74 14.68
N PHE A 220 37.18 12.73 15.41
CA PHE A 220 35.74 12.86 15.66
C PHE A 220 35.03 13.57 14.52
N GLY A 221 33.80 13.13 14.26
CA GLY A 221 32.90 13.76 13.34
C GLY A 221 31.43 13.58 13.73
N VAL A 222 30.60 14.42 13.19
CA VAL A 222 29.14 14.37 13.34
C VAL A 222 28.49 14.50 11.98
N GLY A 223 27.34 13.85 11.82
CA GLY A 223 26.51 13.94 10.63
C GLY A 223 25.05 14.02 11.03
N VAL A 224 24.30 14.84 10.31
CA VAL A 224 22.84 14.95 10.42
C VAL A 224 22.27 14.99 9.02
N ASN A 225 21.21 14.24 8.77
CA ASN A 225 20.35 14.45 7.61
C ASN A 225 18.89 14.39 8.04
N ALA A 226 18.06 15.19 7.37
CA ALA A 226 16.64 15.23 7.59
C ALA A 226 15.91 15.42 6.26
N THR A 227 14.78 14.77 6.11
CA THR A 227 13.85 14.95 5.01
C THR A 227 12.51 15.39 5.57
N PHE A 228 12.02 16.53 5.09
CA PHE A 228 10.68 17.04 5.36
C PHE A 228 9.87 16.85 4.09
N VAL A 229 8.76 16.13 4.17
CA VAL A 229 7.98 15.74 3.00
C VAL A 229 6.52 16.10 3.19
N ASP A 230 5.93 16.70 2.15
CA ASP A 230 4.51 16.97 2.05
C ASP A 230 3.96 16.37 0.74
N GLY A 231 2.65 16.18 0.67
CA GLY A 231 2.02 15.61 -0.52
C GLY A 231 0.53 15.37 -0.35
N ASP A 232 -0.08 14.73 -1.34
CA ASP A 232 -1.51 14.39 -1.35
C ASP A 232 -1.85 13.28 -0.35
N VAL A 233 -1.64 13.56 0.95
CA VAL A 233 -1.84 12.63 2.08
C VAL A 233 -3.14 12.85 2.84
N GLU A 234 -3.95 13.84 2.44
CA GLU A 234 -5.22 14.11 3.12
C GLU A 234 -6.11 12.86 3.12
N PHE A 235 -6.53 12.48 4.31
CA PHE A 235 -7.39 11.33 4.56
C PHE A 235 -8.40 11.65 5.67
N ASP A 236 -9.69 11.58 5.32
CA ASP A 236 -10.77 11.72 6.29
C ASP A 236 -11.11 10.34 6.89
N SER A 237 -10.66 10.11 8.11
CA SER A 237 -10.87 8.84 8.84
C SER A 237 -12.33 8.61 9.26
N GLU A 238 -13.20 9.64 9.19
CA GLU A 238 -14.62 9.55 9.51
C GLU A 238 -15.49 9.29 8.28
N SER A 239 -14.96 9.50 7.06
CA SER A 239 -15.68 9.23 5.82
C SER A 239 -15.74 7.73 5.53
N LEU A 240 -16.87 7.28 4.99
CA LEU A 240 -17.06 5.92 4.46
C LEU A 240 -16.83 5.84 2.95
N ASP A 241 -16.59 6.98 2.32
CA ASP A 241 -16.29 7.03 0.90
C ASP A 241 -14.91 6.45 0.60
N GLN A 242 -14.73 5.91 -0.59
CA GLN A 242 -13.44 5.42 -1.04
C GLN A 242 -12.50 6.60 -1.24
N GLN A 243 -11.36 6.58 -0.55
CA GLN A 243 -10.34 7.61 -0.60
C GLN A 243 -9.01 7.01 -1.07
N ALA A 244 -8.17 7.86 -1.64
CA ALA A 244 -6.94 7.49 -2.30
C ALA A 244 -5.74 8.34 -1.86
N PRO A 245 -5.47 8.51 -0.55
CA PRO A 245 -4.31 9.25 -0.10
C PRO A 245 -3.02 8.53 -0.43
N LEU A 246 -1.92 9.27 -0.52
CA LEU A 246 -0.60 8.66 -0.47
C LEU A 246 -0.34 8.10 0.93
N THR A 247 0.16 6.88 0.98
CA THR A 247 0.51 6.20 2.24
C THR A 247 2.01 6.11 2.41
N GLY A 248 2.48 6.02 3.65
CA GLY A 248 3.89 5.84 3.93
C GLY A 248 4.74 7.10 3.89
N LEU A 249 4.18 8.29 3.66
CA LEU A 249 4.91 9.57 3.71
C LEU A 249 5.01 10.07 5.16
N SER A 250 6.21 10.44 5.56
CA SER A 250 6.47 11.10 6.85
C SER A 250 7.85 11.74 6.88
N ASP A 251 8.01 12.74 7.71
CA ASP A 251 9.32 13.31 8.00
C ASP A 251 10.25 12.27 8.61
N SER A 252 11.54 12.43 8.33
CA SER A 252 12.58 11.56 8.87
C SER A 252 13.86 12.32 9.15
N ALA A 253 14.62 11.85 10.13
CA ALA A 253 15.92 12.41 10.45
C ALA A 253 16.87 11.32 10.92
N ASN A 254 18.15 11.47 10.55
CA ASN A 254 19.24 10.63 11.04
C ASN A 254 20.31 11.52 11.65
N PHE A 255 20.78 11.13 12.80
CA PHE A 255 21.95 11.68 13.45
C PHE A 255 23.04 10.60 13.52
N GLN A 256 24.29 10.97 13.26
CA GLN A 256 25.43 10.11 13.51
C GLN A 256 26.56 10.88 14.21
N GLY A 257 27.15 10.25 15.22
CA GLY A 257 28.43 10.63 15.78
C GLY A 257 29.45 9.55 15.47
N PHE A 258 30.65 9.90 15.09
CA PHE A 258 31.68 8.91 14.78
C PHE A 258 33.06 9.36 15.24
N TYR A 259 33.92 8.37 15.47
CA TYR A 259 35.35 8.55 15.71
C TYR A 259 36.10 7.56 14.81
N GLU A 260 37.07 8.08 14.08
CA GLU A 260 37.87 7.26 13.17
C GLU A 260 39.33 7.75 13.20
N LYS A 261 40.17 7.04 13.97
CA LYS A 261 41.59 7.34 14.09
C LYS A 261 42.33 6.18 14.71
N ASP A 262 43.62 5.99 14.34
CA ASP A 262 44.55 5.04 14.92
C ASP A 262 44.03 3.57 14.96
N GLY A 263 43.35 3.14 13.87
CA GLY A 263 42.78 1.82 13.75
C GLY A 263 41.48 1.59 14.54
N LEU A 264 40.99 2.60 15.26
CA LEU A 264 39.71 2.53 15.95
C LEU A 264 38.63 3.32 15.16
N SER A 265 37.55 2.62 14.80
CA SER A 265 36.35 3.22 14.24
C SER A 265 35.16 2.96 15.15
N VAL A 266 34.51 4.02 15.62
CA VAL A 266 33.30 3.96 16.43
C VAL A 266 32.23 4.80 15.74
N LYS A 267 31.04 4.25 15.55
CA LYS A 267 29.90 4.97 14.99
C LYS A 267 28.68 4.72 15.86
N ILE A 268 27.98 5.79 16.24
CA ILE A 268 26.68 5.73 16.88
C ILE A 268 25.68 6.48 15.97
N THR A 269 24.51 5.91 15.77
CA THR A 269 23.48 6.47 14.91
C THR A 269 22.15 6.50 15.63
N TYR A 270 21.35 7.54 15.37
CA TYR A 270 19.95 7.61 15.73
C TYR A 270 19.15 7.84 14.46
N ALA A 271 18.26 6.91 14.15
CA ALA A 271 17.32 7.03 13.03
C ALA A 271 15.92 7.28 13.60
N TRP A 272 15.27 8.34 13.12
CA TRP A 272 13.93 8.73 13.52
C TRP A 272 13.03 8.89 12.30
N ARG A 273 11.78 8.51 12.45
CA ARG A 273 10.71 8.69 11.50
C ARG A 273 9.43 9.10 12.22
N ASP A 274 8.71 10.08 11.67
CA ASP A 274 7.43 10.52 12.23
C ASP A 274 6.31 9.51 11.93
N SER A 275 5.14 9.73 12.52
CA SER A 275 3.93 8.94 12.29
C SER A 275 3.46 9.06 10.84
N TYR A 276 2.82 8.00 10.33
CA TYR A 276 2.29 8.00 8.96
C TYR A 276 1.12 7.03 8.80
N LEU A 277 0.30 7.29 7.78
CA LEU A 277 -0.78 6.39 7.35
C LEU A 277 -0.18 5.16 6.64
N ILE A 278 -0.44 3.96 7.18
CA ILE A 278 -0.05 2.68 6.56
C ILE A 278 -1.07 2.26 5.50
N GLY A 279 -2.37 2.45 5.82
CA GLY A 279 -3.45 2.03 4.93
C GLY A 279 -4.81 2.60 5.35
N VAL A 280 -5.70 2.71 4.39
CA VAL A 280 -6.99 3.42 4.51
C VAL A 280 -8.16 2.55 5.00
N GLY A 281 -7.97 1.28 5.32
CA GLY A 281 -9.03 0.41 5.85
C GLY A 281 -10.28 0.27 4.94
N GLN A 282 -11.06 1.31 4.77
CA GLN A 282 -12.29 1.31 3.97
C GLN A 282 -12.08 0.85 2.52
N ALA A 283 -10.89 1.00 1.96
CA ALA A 283 -10.55 0.54 0.61
C ALA A 283 -10.75 -0.97 0.39
N GLN A 284 -10.92 -1.71 1.47
CA GLN A 284 -11.20 -3.15 1.43
C GLN A 284 -12.67 -3.50 1.15
N GLY A 285 -13.53 -2.51 0.90
CA GLY A 285 -14.97 -2.71 0.72
C GLY A 285 -15.71 -3.07 2.01
N SER A 286 -15.08 -2.86 3.15
CA SER A 286 -15.64 -3.04 4.48
C SER A 286 -15.62 -1.71 5.24
N ALA A 287 -16.79 -1.18 5.56
CA ALA A 287 -16.93 0.03 6.37
C ALA A 287 -16.43 -0.16 7.82
N ASP A 288 -16.22 -1.40 8.24
CA ASP A 288 -15.78 -1.74 9.59
C ASP A 288 -14.25 -1.79 9.74
N ALA A 289 -13.51 -1.76 8.62
CA ALA A 289 -12.06 -1.77 8.65
C ALA A 289 -11.52 -0.37 8.99
N PRO A 290 -10.86 -0.17 10.14
CA PRO A 290 -10.28 1.12 10.49
C PRO A 290 -9.05 1.42 9.64
N PRO A 291 -8.70 2.71 9.45
CA PRO A 291 -7.39 3.06 8.94
C PRO A 291 -6.29 2.55 9.88
N GLN A 292 -5.08 2.43 9.36
CA GLN A 292 -3.92 1.98 10.11
C GLN A 292 -2.82 3.04 10.04
N TYR A 293 -2.34 3.46 11.18
CA TYR A 293 -1.24 4.42 11.32
C TYR A 293 -0.06 3.77 12.05
N ALA A 294 1.15 4.08 11.61
CA ALA A 294 2.35 3.84 12.40
C ALA A 294 2.58 5.04 13.33
N LYS A 295 2.98 4.79 14.58
CA LYS A 295 3.49 5.85 15.47
C LYS A 295 4.89 6.26 15.08
N ALA A 296 5.32 7.43 15.51
CA ALA A 296 6.70 7.86 15.37
C ALA A 296 7.65 6.84 16.02
N TYR A 297 8.76 6.56 15.33
CA TYR A 297 9.73 5.56 15.72
C TYR A 297 11.14 6.12 15.71
N GLY A 298 11.94 5.76 16.71
CA GLY A 298 13.34 6.18 16.79
C GLY A 298 14.22 5.12 17.42
N GLN A 299 15.34 4.79 16.76
CA GLN A 299 16.24 3.72 17.15
C GLN A 299 17.68 4.20 17.22
N TRP A 300 18.39 3.76 18.27
CA TRP A 300 19.83 3.94 18.41
C TRP A 300 20.58 2.66 18.05
N ASP A 301 21.58 2.82 17.20
CA ASP A 301 22.51 1.74 16.82
C ASP A 301 23.96 2.17 17.06
N MET A 302 24.85 1.21 17.25
CA MET A 302 26.28 1.45 17.44
C MET A 302 27.11 0.38 16.73
N SER A 303 28.20 0.81 16.12
CA SER A 303 29.24 -0.10 15.57
C SER A 303 30.62 0.34 16.05
N VAL A 304 31.43 -0.61 16.44
CA VAL A 304 32.84 -0.41 16.84
C VAL A 304 33.70 -1.41 16.09
N ASN A 305 34.72 -0.91 15.42
CA ASN A 305 35.74 -1.73 14.78
C ASN A 305 37.13 -1.31 15.31
N TYR A 306 37.96 -2.28 15.59
CA TYR A 306 39.35 -2.03 16.02
C TYR A 306 40.34 -2.94 15.28
N ASP A 307 41.25 -2.32 14.56
CA ASP A 307 42.34 -3.00 13.86
C ASP A 307 43.46 -3.32 14.88
N VAL A 308 43.49 -4.56 15.33
CA VAL A 308 44.51 -5.04 16.26
C VAL A 308 45.90 -5.04 15.60
N ASN A 309 45.95 -5.38 14.33
CA ASN A 309 47.06 -5.28 13.43
C ASN A 309 46.57 -5.34 11.96
N GLU A 310 47.53 -5.33 11.01
CA GLU A 310 47.25 -5.32 9.56
C GLU A 310 46.35 -6.49 9.08
N ASN A 311 46.30 -7.58 9.84
CA ASN A 311 45.57 -8.79 9.47
C ASN A 311 44.31 -9.06 10.32
N VAL A 312 44.20 -8.43 11.50
CA VAL A 312 43.15 -8.75 12.46
C VAL A 312 42.36 -7.51 12.83
N THR A 313 41.05 -7.53 12.53
CA THR A 313 40.10 -6.55 13.01
C THR A 313 39.09 -7.23 13.94
N VAL A 314 38.84 -6.67 15.10
CA VAL A 314 37.73 -7.07 15.99
C VAL A 314 36.60 -6.08 15.86
N PHE A 315 35.36 -6.57 15.98
CA PHE A 315 34.17 -5.69 15.88
C PHE A 315 33.14 -6.01 16.94
N PHE A 316 32.37 -4.99 17.27
CA PHE A 316 31.17 -5.07 18.11
C PHE A 316 30.08 -4.23 17.48
N ASP A 317 28.86 -4.80 17.32
CA ASP A 317 27.70 -4.10 16.85
C ASP A 317 26.57 -4.22 17.87
N GLY A 318 25.85 -3.14 18.07
CA GLY A 318 24.64 -3.07 18.87
C GLY A 318 23.53 -2.43 18.06
N ILE A 319 22.40 -3.10 17.93
CA ILE A 319 21.22 -2.65 17.17
C ILE A 319 20.06 -2.51 18.15
N ASN A 320 19.28 -1.43 17.99
CA ASN A 320 18.13 -1.11 18.83
C ASN A 320 18.50 -0.96 20.32
N LEU A 321 19.52 -0.18 20.61
CA LEU A 321 20.08 -0.01 21.97
C LEU A 321 19.07 0.57 22.97
N ASN A 322 18.11 1.36 22.51
CA ASN A 322 17.03 1.94 23.31
C ASN A 322 15.81 1.02 23.45
N ASN A 323 15.87 -0.21 22.90
CA ASN A 323 14.73 -1.14 22.91
C ASN A 323 13.44 -0.51 22.38
N ALA A 324 13.57 0.23 21.26
CA ALA A 324 12.44 0.86 20.62
C ALA A 324 11.41 -0.19 20.17
N THR A 325 10.13 0.16 20.31
CA THR A 325 8.99 -0.66 19.91
C THR A 325 8.28 0.04 18.76
N GLU A 326 8.04 -0.67 17.68
CA GLU A 326 7.20 -0.21 16.58
C GLU A 326 5.74 -0.42 16.96
N GLU A 327 4.93 0.64 16.95
CA GLU A 327 3.53 0.60 17.33
C GLU A 327 2.63 1.13 16.21
N GLY A 328 1.44 0.55 16.10
CA GLY A 328 0.40 1.02 15.20
C GLY A 328 -0.93 1.23 15.91
N TYR A 329 -1.69 2.19 15.39
CA TYR A 329 -3.00 2.56 15.91
C TYR A 329 -4.03 2.70 14.77
N GLY A 330 -5.30 2.71 15.13
CA GLY A 330 -6.42 2.82 14.21
C GLY A 330 -6.84 4.26 13.95
N ARG A 331 -8.15 4.52 13.91
CA ARG A 331 -8.73 5.86 13.67
C ARG A 331 -8.28 6.90 14.72
N TYR A 332 -8.12 6.47 15.95
CA TYR A 332 -7.66 7.29 17.09
C TYR A 332 -6.39 6.69 17.67
N GLU A 333 -5.50 7.52 18.22
CA GLU A 333 -4.22 7.06 18.77
C GLU A 333 -4.37 6.05 19.90
N GLU A 334 -5.49 6.08 20.63
CA GLU A 334 -5.82 5.12 21.69
C GLU A 334 -6.26 3.75 21.17
N GLN A 335 -6.61 3.64 19.88
CA GLN A 335 -6.98 2.38 19.24
C GLN A 335 -5.73 1.58 18.89
N PHE A 336 -5.18 0.89 19.87
CA PHE A 336 -4.03 0.03 19.66
C PHE A 336 -4.33 -1.09 18.65
N LEU A 337 -3.49 -1.25 17.63
CA LEU A 337 -3.59 -2.32 16.64
C LEU A 337 -2.48 -3.34 16.78
N PHE A 338 -1.23 -2.90 16.88
CA PHE A 338 -0.08 -3.79 17.02
C PHE A 338 1.08 -3.11 17.73
N ALA A 339 1.96 -3.94 18.30
CA ALA A 339 3.29 -3.54 18.76
C ALA A 339 4.29 -4.64 18.43
N ASN A 340 5.40 -4.28 17.78
CA ASN A 340 6.49 -5.16 17.45
C ASN A 340 7.73 -4.76 18.25
N GLN A 341 8.10 -5.56 19.23
CA GLN A 341 9.28 -5.35 20.06
C GLN A 341 10.34 -6.39 19.71
N TYR A 342 11.34 -5.98 18.95
CA TYR A 342 12.42 -6.87 18.51
C TYR A 342 13.53 -7.02 19.55
N GLY A 343 13.60 -6.14 20.52
CA GLY A 343 14.65 -6.08 21.53
C GLY A 343 16.01 -5.59 21.01
N PRO A 344 16.94 -5.23 21.89
CA PRO A 344 18.30 -4.92 21.49
C PRO A 344 19.05 -6.20 21.07
N ARG A 345 19.87 -6.05 20.03
CA ARG A 345 20.72 -7.15 19.53
C ARG A 345 22.18 -6.72 19.57
N TYR A 346 23.04 -7.64 19.97
CA TYR A 346 24.48 -7.41 20.06
C TYR A 346 25.22 -8.50 19.31
N SER A 347 26.25 -8.12 18.55
CA SER A 347 27.17 -9.05 17.92
C SER A 347 28.60 -8.65 18.22
N ILE A 348 29.48 -9.66 18.38
CA ILE A 348 30.91 -9.49 18.52
C ILE A 348 31.60 -10.52 17.63
N GLY A 349 32.69 -10.10 16.99
CA GLY A 349 33.43 -10.99 16.12
C GLY A 349 34.85 -10.49 15.81
N ALA A 350 35.55 -11.28 15.05
CA ALA A 350 36.86 -10.93 14.52
C ALA A 350 36.98 -11.34 13.05
N ARG A 351 37.65 -10.52 12.27
CA ARG A 351 37.97 -10.77 10.86
C ARG A 351 39.46 -10.94 10.73
N TYR A 352 39.89 -11.97 9.99
CA TYR A 352 41.27 -12.18 9.63
C TYR A 352 41.42 -12.07 8.10
N THR A 353 42.35 -11.22 7.67
CA THR A 353 42.69 -11.04 6.24
C THR A 353 44.09 -11.64 6.00
N PHE A 354 44.23 -12.54 5.00
CA PHE A 354 45.46 -13.24 4.65
C PHE A 354 46.39 -12.38 3.80
#